data_c781f64bed7e74027e3ef6dbbfad33f4
#
_entry.id   c781f64bed7e74027e3ef6dbbfad33f4
#
_cell.length_a   1.000
_cell.length_b   1.000
_cell.length_c   1.000
_cell.angle_alpha   90.00
_cell.angle_beta   90.00
_cell.angle_gamma   90.00
#
_symmetry.space_group_name_H-M   'P 1'
#
loop_
_entity.id
_entity.type
_entity.pdbx_description
1 polymer ?
#
loop_
_entity_poly.entity_id
_entity_poly.type
_entity_poly.pdbx_seq_one_letter_code
_entity_poly.pdbx_strand_id
1 'polypeptide(L)'
;MNRRQVIQSLGLISSHAVFPSVLSSFLASCQAKEQRDYTLEFFTDDEMKTIIETIDVIIPETKTKSASQVGAHKFLDQVFFKCLNKEQQQVLKEGVARLTAELSSTDDKQKYFSDLDKKAYSNDASSAYFKTIKQYTLVGFFTSQEGTTKASNYVKVPEAYKGEIPADENTLNYGKTNLHYYI
;
A
#
# COMPACT_ATOMS: atom_id res chain seq x y z
N MET A 1 51.52 10.94 -30.35
CA MET A 1 50.18 10.82 -29.67
C MET A 1 50.02 11.99 -28.73
N ASN A 2 48.93 12.73 -28.89
CA ASN A 2 48.63 13.88 -28.01
C ASN A 2 48.03 13.34 -26.67
N ARG A 3 48.33 14.05 -25.56
CA ARG A 3 47.83 13.69 -24.21
C ARG A 3 46.32 13.39 -24.19
N ARG A 4 45.55 14.12 -25.00
CA ARG A 4 44.11 13.97 -25.15
C ARG A 4 43.72 12.59 -25.78
N GLN A 5 44.50 12.13 -26.75
CA GLN A 5 44.28 10.82 -27.41
C GLN A 5 44.61 9.67 -26.47
N VAL A 6 45.59 9.81 -25.57
CA VAL A 6 45.91 8.82 -24.54
C VAL A 6 44.79 8.71 -23.53
N ILE A 7 44.22 9.81 -23.09
CA ILE A 7 43.09 9.80 -22.14
C ILE A 7 41.83 9.17 -22.78
N GLN A 8 41.57 9.48 -24.05
CA GLN A 8 40.45 8.91 -24.78
C GLN A 8 40.60 7.40 -24.98
N SER A 9 41.80 6.91 -25.32
CA SER A 9 42.03 5.49 -25.50
C SER A 9 42.01 4.72 -24.17
N LEU A 10 42.52 5.30 -23.08
CA LEU A 10 42.39 4.72 -21.72
C LEU A 10 40.93 4.66 -21.26
N GLY A 11 40.11 5.67 -21.55
CA GLY A 11 38.69 5.67 -21.27
C GLY A 11 37.93 4.58 -22.04
N LEU A 12 38.27 4.36 -23.31
CA LEU A 12 37.67 3.29 -24.13
C LEU A 12 38.07 1.88 -23.66
N ILE A 13 39.32 1.67 -23.31
CA ILE A 13 39.82 0.36 -22.83
C ILE A 13 39.21 0.01 -21.46
N SER A 14 39.15 0.96 -20.55
CA SER A 14 38.52 0.74 -19.22
C SER A 14 37.02 0.52 -19.32
N SER A 15 36.32 1.15 -20.28
CA SER A 15 34.89 0.93 -20.46
C SER A 15 34.57 -0.47 -20.98
N HIS A 16 35.43 -1.06 -21.81
CA HIS A 16 35.21 -2.43 -22.34
C HIS A 16 35.58 -3.54 -21.37
N ALA A 17 36.52 -3.31 -20.46
CA ALA A 17 37.00 -4.34 -19.53
C ALA A 17 36.21 -4.41 -18.21
N VAL A 18 35.71 -3.28 -17.72
CA VAL A 18 35.04 -3.20 -16.41
C VAL A 18 33.53 -3.06 -16.52
N PHE A 19 33.04 -2.38 -17.55
CA PHE A 19 31.64 -2.07 -17.72
C PHE A 19 30.69 -3.26 -17.96
N PRO A 20 31.05 -4.34 -18.67
CA PRO A 20 30.10 -5.43 -18.89
C PRO A 20 29.69 -6.14 -17.61
N SER A 21 30.62 -6.33 -16.67
CA SER A 21 30.30 -7.00 -15.40
C SER A 21 29.51 -6.11 -14.44
N VAL A 22 29.84 -4.82 -14.40
CA VAL A 22 29.13 -3.82 -13.58
C VAL A 22 27.75 -3.56 -14.19
N LEU A 23 27.64 -3.38 -15.50
CA LEU A 23 26.37 -3.17 -16.18
C LEU A 23 25.44 -4.38 -16.06
N SER A 24 25.97 -5.60 -16.19
CA SER A 24 25.19 -6.83 -15.98
C SER A 24 24.68 -6.95 -14.54
N SER A 25 25.46 -6.53 -13.56
CA SER A 25 25.04 -6.50 -12.15
C SER A 25 23.93 -5.48 -11.90
N PHE A 26 23.99 -4.29 -12.54
CA PHE A 26 22.91 -3.31 -12.47
C PHE A 26 21.66 -3.78 -13.20
N LEU A 27 21.78 -4.37 -14.37
CA LEU A 27 20.65 -4.90 -15.12
C LEU A 27 20.02 -6.10 -14.42
N ALA A 28 20.81 -7.00 -13.84
CA ALA A 28 20.33 -8.09 -13.00
C ALA A 28 19.64 -7.57 -11.72
N SER A 29 20.15 -6.51 -11.12
CA SER A 29 19.52 -5.85 -9.97
C SER A 29 18.18 -5.20 -10.33
N CYS A 30 18.03 -4.65 -11.54
CA CYS A 30 16.76 -4.12 -12.02
C CYS A 30 15.77 -5.22 -12.42
N GLN A 31 16.22 -6.38 -12.87
CA GLN A 31 15.38 -7.54 -13.13
C GLN A 31 15.02 -8.31 -11.86
N ALA A 32 15.80 -8.19 -10.81
CA ALA A 32 15.51 -8.76 -9.48
C ALA A 32 14.37 -8.04 -8.73
N LYS A 33 13.51 -7.28 -9.42
CA LYS A 33 12.13 -6.98 -9.00
C LYS A 33 11.19 -8.15 -9.27
N GLU A 34 11.74 -9.34 -9.39
CA GLU A 34 10.96 -10.56 -9.29
C GLU A 34 10.32 -10.62 -7.91
N GLN A 35 9.02 -10.78 -7.95
CA GLN A 35 8.20 -11.45 -6.97
C GLN A 35 9.07 -12.22 -5.97
N ARG A 36 9.55 -11.55 -4.93
CA ARG A 36 9.83 -12.28 -3.71
C ARG A 36 8.49 -12.86 -3.34
N ASP A 37 8.39 -14.18 -3.39
CA ASP A 37 7.22 -14.88 -2.87
C ASP A 37 6.94 -14.29 -1.50
N TYR A 38 5.84 -13.53 -1.43
CA TYR A 38 5.49 -12.83 -0.21
C TYR A 38 4.99 -13.87 0.78
N THR A 39 5.77 -14.09 1.82
CA THR A 39 5.37 -14.96 2.90
C THR A 39 4.55 -14.17 3.91
N LEU A 40 3.36 -14.65 4.23
CA LEU A 40 2.50 -14.05 5.23
C LEU A 40 3.18 -14.12 6.62
N GLU A 41 3.20 -13.00 7.33
CA GLU A 41 3.79 -12.88 8.67
C GLU A 41 2.72 -12.86 9.76
N PHE A 42 1.55 -12.30 9.49
CA PHE A 42 0.47 -12.13 10.45
C PHE A 42 -0.75 -12.98 10.13
N PHE A 43 -1.27 -12.92 8.91
CA PHE A 43 -2.48 -13.62 8.51
C PHE A 43 -2.19 -15.05 8.04
N THR A 44 -3.17 -15.93 8.20
CA THR A 44 -3.22 -17.21 7.48
C THR A 44 -3.72 -16.99 6.05
N ASP A 45 -3.56 -18.00 5.18
CA ASP A 45 -4.02 -17.91 3.78
C ASP A 45 -5.53 -17.63 3.66
N ASP A 46 -6.35 -18.23 4.54
CA ASP A 46 -7.80 -18.02 4.52
C ASP A 46 -8.19 -16.65 5.09
N GLU A 47 -7.56 -16.21 6.17
CA GLU A 47 -7.72 -14.84 6.67
C GLU A 47 -7.31 -13.81 5.63
N MET A 48 -6.23 -14.06 4.89
CA MET A 48 -5.77 -13.17 3.85
C MET A 48 -6.78 -13.05 2.70
N LYS A 49 -7.45 -14.13 2.31
CA LYS A 49 -8.54 -14.08 1.32
C LYS A 49 -9.67 -13.16 1.80
N THR A 50 -10.07 -13.31 3.06
CA THR A 50 -11.08 -12.44 3.68
C THR A 50 -10.65 -10.99 3.73
N ILE A 51 -9.39 -10.72 4.06
CA ILE A 51 -8.82 -9.36 4.05
C ILE A 51 -8.82 -8.77 2.65
N ILE A 52 -8.39 -9.51 1.62
CA ILE A 52 -8.41 -9.07 0.23
C ILE A 52 -9.83 -8.69 -0.20
N GLU A 53 -10.81 -9.53 0.07
CA GLU A 53 -12.21 -9.24 -0.23
C GLU A 53 -12.69 -7.97 0.51
N THR A 54 -12.36 -7.85 1.78
CA THR A 54 -12.73 -6.70 2.61
C THR A 54 -12.16 -5.40 2.09
N ILE A 55 -10.86 -5.37 1.79
CA ILE A 55 -10.20 -4.13 1.35
C ILE A 55 -10.62 -3.70 -0.05
N ASP A 56 -11.01 -4.64 -0.91
CA ASP A 56 -11.54 -4.35 -2.24
C ASP A 56 -12.99 -3.84 -2.21
N VAL A 57 -13.75 -4.15 -1.15
CA VAL A 57 -15.03 -3.46 -0.90
C VAL A 57 -14.80 -2.03 -0.38
N ILE A 58 -13.76 -1.81 0.42
CA ILE A 58 -13.43 -0.47 0.94
C ILE A 58 -12.93 0.45 -0.18
N ILE A 59 -12.04 -0.05 -1.03
CA ILE A 59 -11.51 0.68 -2.21
C ILE A 59 -11.63 -0.24 -3.43
N PRO A 60 -12.76 -0.20 -4.12
CA PRO A 60 -12.98 -1.02 -5.31
C PRO A 60 -12.20 -0.49 -6.52
N GLU A 61 -12.04 -1.34 -7.51
CA GLU A 61 -11.52 -0.95 -8.82
C GLU A 61 -12.51 -0.01 -9.51
N THR A 62 -12.01 1.15 -9.94
CA THR A 62 -12.78 2.17 -10.64
C THR A 62 -11.94 2.73 -11.80
N LYS A 63 -11.62 4.03 -11.78
CA LYS A 63 -10.59 4.64 -12.64
C LYS A 63 -9.17 4.34 -12.13
N THR A 64 -9.06 3.92 -10.88
CA THR A 64 -7.82 3.47 -10.23
C THR A 64 -7.92 1.99 -9.91
N LYS A 65 -6.78 1.35 -9.69
CA LYS A 65 -6.72 -0.03 -9.20
C LYS A 65 -7.39 -0.17 -7.84
N SER A 66 -7.86 -1.38 -7.52
CA SER A 66 -8.38 -1.70 -6.18
C SER A 66 -7.27 -1.73 -5.12
N ALA A 67 -7.67 -1.78 -3.84
CA ALA A 67 -6.72 -1.85 -2.73
C ALA A 67 -5.80 -3.09 -2.80
N SER A 68 -6.34 -4.24 -3.17
CA SER A 68 -5.55 -5.47 -3.29
C SER A 68 -4.58 -5.42 -4.46
N GLN A 69 -4.98 -4.85 -5.58
CA GLN A 69 -4.15 -4.72 -6.78
C GLN A 69 -2.93 -3.80 -6.58
N VAL A 70 -3.00 -2.86 -5.65
CA VAL A 70 -1.85 -2.03 -5.27
C VAL A 70 -0.98 -2.65 -4.16
N GLY A 71 -1.35 -3.83 -3.67
CA GLY A 71 -0.61 -4.54 -2.63
C GLY A 71 -0.93 -4.09 -1.20
N ALA A 72 -2.05 -3.41 -0.96
CA ALA A 72 -2.43 -2.95 0.38
C ALA A 72 -2.59 -4.12 1.38
N HIS A 73 -3.02 -5.30 0.94
CA HIS A 73 -3.09 -6.51 1.77
C HIS A 73 -1.72 -6.91 2.35
N LYS A 74 -0.65 -6.81 1.56
CA LYS A 74 0.72 -7.10 2.02
C LYS A 74 1.20 -6.05 3.03
N PHE A 75 0.83 -4.80 2.81
CA PHE A 75 1.10 -3.72 3.74
C PHE A 75 0.40 -3.95 5.08
N LEU A 76 -0.88 -4.33 5.07
CA LEU A 76 -1.62 -4.65 6.29
C LEU A 76 -0.96 -5.78 7.08
N ASP A 77 -0.60 -6.88 6.41
CA ASP A 77 0.02 -8.03 7.04
C ASP A 77 1.32 -7.64 7.78
N GLN A 78 2.18 -6.87 7.11
CA GLN A 78 3.44 -6.42 7.69
C GLN A 78 3.24 -5.44 8.85
N VAL A 79 2.36 -4.47 8.71
CA VAL A 79 2.11 -3.47 9.74
C VAL A 79 1.48 -4.10 10.97
N PHE A 80 0.53 -5.01 10.79
CA PHE A 80 -0.14 -5.67 11.90
C PHE A 80 0.82 -6.61 12.65
N PHE A 81 1.75 -7.22 11.96
CA PHE A 81 2.78 -8.03 12.60
C PHE A 81 3.83 -7.20 13.34
N LYS A 82 4.32 -6.11 12.72
CA LYS A 82 5.50 -5.37 13.20
C LYS A 82 5.17 -4.19 14.10
N CYS A 83 4.01 -3.55 13.88
CA CYS A 83 3.69 -2.26 14.51
C CYS A 83 2.64 -2.37 15.62
N LEU A 84 1.78 -3.40 15.62
CA LEU A 84 0.78 -3.58 16.67
C LEU A 84 1.35 -4.34 17.87
N ASN A 85 0.92 -3.95 19.07
CA ASN A 85 1.23 -4.71 20.27
C ASN A 85 0.42 -6.02 20.33
N LYS A 86 0.74 -6.92 21.24
CA LYS A 86 0.12 -8.24 21.33
C LYS A 86 -1.38 -8.21 21.61
N GLU A 87 -1.84 -7.26 22.40
CA GLU A 87 -3.27 -7.09 22.73
C GLU A 87 -4.04 -6.66 21.49
N GLN A 88 -3.52 -5.67 20.75
CA GLN A 88 -4.10 -5.21 19.49
C GLN A 88 -4.12 -6.31 18.42
N GLN A 89 -3.02 -7.08 18.32
CA GLN A 89 -2.94 -8.23 17.42
C GLN A 89 -4.02 -9.28 17.75
N GLN A 90 -4.25 -9.55 19.03
CA GLN A 90 -5.26 -10.52 19.47
C GLN A 90 -6.68 -10.05 19.10
N VAL A 91 -7.02 -8.81 19.42
CA VAL A 91 -8.32 -8.21 19.07
C VAL A 91 -8.57 -8.27 17.56
N LEU A 92 -7.53 -7.97 16.77
CA LEU A 92 -7.63 -8.00 15.32
C LEU A 92 -7.84 -9.43 14.80
N LYS A 93 -7.10 -10.40 15.33
CA LYS A 93 -7.25 -11.82 14.97
C LYS A 93 -8.65 -12.34 15.25
N GLU A 94 -9.18 -12.07 16.42
CA GLU A 94 -10.55 -12.45 16.80
C GLU A 94 -11.58 -11.77 15.90
N GLY A 95 -11.36 -10.50 15.57
CA GLY A 95 -12.20 -9.74 14.65
C GLY A 95 -12.21 -10.33 13.24
N VAL A 96 -11.05 -10.66 12.71
CA VAL A 96 -10.92 -11.26 11.36
C VAL A 96 -11.51 -12.66 11.31
N ALA A 97 -11.34 -13.47 12.36
CA ALA A 97 -11.97 -14.78 12.44
C ALA A 97 -13.51 -14.71 12.40
N ARG A 98 -14.09 -13.75 13.14
CA ARG A 98 -15.55 -13.48 13.08
C ARG A 98 -15.97 -13.01 11.69
N LEU A 99 -15.23 -12.07 11.10
CA LEU A 99 -15.50 -11.57 9.76
C LEU A 99 -15.49 -12.69 8.72
N THR A 100 -14.54 -13.61 8.79
CA THR A 100 -14.45 -14.77 7.90
C THR A 100 -15.68 -15.68 8.04
N ALA A 101 -16.11 -15.94 9.26
CA ALA A 101 -17.30 -16.76 9.53
C ALA A 101 -18.58 -16.08 9.02
N GLU A 102 -18.76 -14.80 9.28
CA GLU A 102 -19.95 -14.04 8.90
C GLU A 102 -20.04 -13.85 7.37
N LEU A 103 -18.92 -13.60 6.68
CA LEU A 103 -18.88 -13.48 5.22
C LEU A 103 -19.21 -14.80 4.51
N SER A 104 -18.88 -15.94 5.12
CA SER A 104 -19.22 -17.26 4.57
C SER A 104 -20.72 -17.54 4.57
N SER A 105 -21.48 -16.91 5.45
CA SER A 105 -22.92 -17.11 5.65
C SER A 105 -23.79 -15.97 5.09
N THR A 106 -23.18 -14.94 4.51
CA THR A 106 -23.88 -13.72 4.08
C THR A 106 -24.07 -13.72 2.56
N ASP A 107 -25.31 -13.61 2.10
CA ASP A 107 -25.65 -13.51 0.68
C ASP A 107 -25.41 -12.09 0.13
N ASP A 108 -25.73 -11.04 0.90
CA ASP A 108 -25.56 -9.62 0.55
C ASP A 108 -24.36 -9.02 1.27
N LYS A 109 -23.19 -9.23 0.70
CA LYS A 109 -21.92 -8.71 1.25
C LYS A 109 -21.87 -7.18 1.30
N GLN A 110 -22.46 -6.50 0.33
CA GLN A 110 -22.41 -5.04 0.27
C GLN A 110 -23.19 -4.39 1.41
N LYS A 111 -24.38 -4.92 1.69
CA LYS A 111 -25.18 -4.50 2.83
C LYS A 111 -24.47 -4.83 4.15
N TYR A 112 -23.90 -6.02 4.26
CA TYR A 112 -23.15 -6.44 5.44
C TYR A 112 -22.01 -5.46 5.77
N PHE A 113 -21.17 -5.13 4.80
CA PHE A 113 -20.06 -4.18 5.00
C PHE A 113 -20.55 -2.77 5.32
N SER A 114 -21.65 -2.31 4.72
CA SER A 114 -22.26 -1.03 5.06
C SER A 114 -22.73 -0.97 6.51
N ASP A 115 -23.34 -2.02 6.99
CA ASP A 115 -23.83 -2.09 8.37
C ASP A 115 -22.67 -2.27 9.38
N LEU A 116 -21.65 -3.06 9.01
CA LEU A 116 -20.43 -3.19 9.80
C LEU A 116 -19.68 -1.86 9.94
N ASP A 117 -19.59 -1.09 8.86
CA ASP A 117 -18.97 0.24 8.87
C ASP A 117 -19.71 1.20 9.83
N LYS A 118 -21.05 1.24 9.76
CA LYS A 118 -21.85 2.05 10.69
C LYS A 118 -21.63 1.65 12.14
N LYS A 119 -21.57 0.36 12.44
CA LYS A 119 -21.30 -0.14 13.79
C LYS A 119 -19.90 0.26 14.25
N ALA A 120 -18.89 0.11 13.40
CA ALA A 120 -17.51 0.44 13.74
C ALA A 120 -17.32 1.92 14.10
N TYR A 121 -18.14 2.82 13.55
CA TYR A 121 -18.11 4.25 13.86
C TYR A 121 -19.14 4.71 14.89
N SER A 122 -19.98 3.82 15.41
CA SER A 122 -20.93 4.09 16.48
C SER A 122 -20.41 3.78 17.89
N ASN A 123 -19.08 3.69 18.07
CA ASN A 123 -18.38 3.30 19.31
C ASN A 123 -18.68 1.87 19.81
N ASP A 124 -19.08 0.98 18.92
CA ASP A 124 -19.20 -0.44 19.24
C ASP A 124 -17.81 -1.09 19.28
N ALA A 125 -17.36 -1.45 20.48
CA ALA A 125 -16.06 -2.08 20.69
C ALA A 125 -15.90 -3.39 19.93
N SER A 126 -17.02 -4.11 19.67
CA SER A 126 -16.99 -5.39 18.95
C SER A 126 -16.60 -5.25 17.47
N SER A 127 -16.77 -4.04 16.90
CA SER A 127 -16.46 -3.72 15.49
C SER A 127 -15.20 -2.87 15.34
N ALA A 128 -14.49 -2.55 16.42
CA ALA A 128 -13.30 -1.71 16.38
C ALA A 128 -12.19 -2.24 15.45
N TYR A 129 -12.08 -3.56 15.33
CA TYR A 129 -11.13 -4.20 14.42
C TYR A 129 -11.35 -3.79 12.95
N PHE A 130 -12.62 -3.62 12.53
CA PHE A 130 -12.94 -3.20 11.16
C PHE A 130 -12.50 -1.76 10.90
N LYS A 131 -12.64 -0.86 11.87
CA LYS A 131 -12.13 0.50 11.80
C LYS A 131 -10.62 0.51 11.57
N THR A 132 -9.88 -0.34 12.28
CA THR A 132 -8.44 -0.50 12.13
C THR A 132 -8.09 -0.99 10.72
N ILE A 133 -8.74 -2.04 10.23
CA ILE A 133 -8.55 -2.55 8.86
C ILE A 133 -8.79 -1.43 7.85
N LYS A 134 -9.91 -0.71 7.95
CA LYS A 134 -10.27 0.38 7.04
C LYS A 134 -9.21 1.49 7.04
N GLN A 135 -8.77 1.94 8.20
CA GLN A 135 -7.75 2.99 8.32
C GLN A 135 -6.44 2.60 7.65
N TYR A 136 -5.92 1.40 7.95
CA TYR A 136 -4.68 0.93 7.34
C TYR A 136 -4.82 0.61 5.85
N THR A 137 -6.01 0.20 5.40
CA THR A 137 -6.30 0.07 3.96
C THR A 137 -6.16 1.40 3.24
N LEU A 138 -6.75 2.47 3.78
CA LEU A 138 -6.61 3.81 3.24
C LEU A 138 -5.15 4.25 3.20
N VAL A 139 -4.40 4.02 4.28
CA VAL A 139 -2.96 4.32 4.31
C VAL A 139 -2.22 3.56 3.23
N GLY A 140 -2.38 2.23 3.18
CA GLY A 140 -1.70 1.37 2.21
C GLY A 140 -2.01 1.76 0.77
N PHE A 141 -3.27 2.13 0.49
CA PHE A 141 -3.67 2.58 -0.84
C PHE A 141 -3.08 3.95 -1.18
N PHE A 142 -3.31 4.99 -0.36
CA PHE A 142 -2.89 6.36 -0.68
C PHE A 142 -1.38 6.58 -0.59
N THR A 143 -0.63 5.68 0.05
CA THR A 143 0.84 5.68 0.02
C THR A 143 1.41 4.83 -1.12
N SER A 144 0.59 4.06 -1.83
CA SER A 144 1.00 3.35 -3.04
C SER A 144 1.26 4.30 -4.20
N GLN A 145 2.00 3.84 -5.21
CA GLN A 145 2.23 4.62 -6.42
C GLN A 145 0.93 5.03 -7.10
N GLU A 146 -0.02 4.12 -7.22
CA GLU A 146 -1.33 4.36 -7.84
C GLU A 146 -2.14 5.40 -7.06
N GLY A 147 -2.29 5.21 -5.75
CA GLY A 147 -3.03 6.12 -4.89
C GLY A 147 -2.42 7.51 -4.84
N THR A 148 -1.09 7.60 -4.78
CA THR A 148 -0.38 8.88 -4.74
C THR A 148 -0.49 9.64 -6.06
N THR A 149 -0.34 8.95 -7.22
CA THR A 149 -0.21 9.64 -8.51
C THR A 149 -1.52 9.79 -9.26
N LYS A 150 -2.54 8.95 -8.99
CA LYS A 150 -3.80 8.96 -9.72
C LYS A 150 -5.01 9.34 -8.86
N ALA A 151 -5.00 8.98 -7.57
CA ALA A 151 -6.08 9.30 -6.64
C ALA A 151 -5.81 10.56 -5.80
N SER A 152 -4.60 11.09 -5.85
CA SER A 152 -4.18 12.30 -5.12
C SER A 152 -3.34 13.20 -6.01
N ASN A 153 -3.29 14.50 -5.69
CA ASN A 153 -2.33 15.44 -6.30
C ASN A 153 -0.94 15.23 -5.69
N TYR A 154 -0.11 14.49 -6.40
CA TYR A 154 1.28 14.30 -5.99
C TYR A 154 2.14 15.49 -6.40
N VAL A 155 2.62 16.25 -5.43
CA VAL A 155 3.60 17.30 -5.65
C VAL A 155 4.96 16.81 -5.15
N LYS A 156 5.88 16.57 -6.08
CA LYS A 156 7.19 15.96 -5.81
C LYS A 156 8.04 16.78 -4.84
N VAL A 157 8.02 18.10 -5.00
CA VAL A 157 8.65 19.06 -4.09
C VAL A 157 7.61 20.14 -3.83
N PRO A 158 6.93 20.11 -2.68
CA PRO A 158 5.98 21.16 -2.35
C PRO A 158 6.75 22.46 -2.10
N GLU A 159 6.40 23.50 -2.86
CA GLU A 159 6.94 24.85 -2.70
C GLU A 159 6.49 25.49 -1.38
N ALA A 160 6.01 26.70 -1.42
CA ALA A 160 5.49 27.39 -0.25
C ALA A 160 4.09 26.86 0.16
N TYR A 161 3.79 26.94 1.45
CA TYR A 161 2.42 26.68 1.95
C TYR A 161 1.46 27.72 1.36
N LYS A 162 0.41 27.25 0.71
CA LYS A 162 -0.73 28.05 0.26
C LYS A 162 -1.94 27.66 1.09
N GLY A 163 -2.39 28.53 1.97
CA GLY A 163 -3.53 28.27 2.85
C GLY A 163 -4.88 28.19 2.12
N GLU A 164 -4.93 28.80 0.93
CA GLU A 164 -6.13 28.84 0.08
C GLU A 164 -5.73 28.54 -1.36
N ILE A 165 -6.41 27.58 -1.97
CA ILE A 165 -6.25 27.19 -3.37
C ILE A 165 -7.64 27.09 -4.01
N PRO A 166 -7.80 27.49 -5.29
CA PRO A 166 -9.02 27.25 -6.03
C PRO A 166 -9.31 25.75 -6.09
N ALA A 167 -10.55 25.36 -5.80
CA ALA A 167 -10.99 23.99 -5.93
C ALA A 167 -12.11 23.90 -6.96
N ASP A 168 -12.03 22.93 -7.86
CA ASP A 168 -13.05 22.57 -8.85
C ASP A 168 -13.40 21.09 -8.73
N GLU A 169 -14.29 20.60 -9.58
CA GLU A 169 -14.73 19.20 -9.60
C GLU A 169 -13.60 18.19 -9.88
N ASN A 170 -12.48 18.64 -10.46
CA ASN A 170 -11.33 17.82 -10.81
C ASN A 170 -10.19 17.96 -9.79
N THR A 171 -10.35 18.81 -8.78
CA THR A 171 -9.32 19.04 -7.76
C THR A 171 -9.18 17.83 -6.89
N LEU A 172 -8.06 17.10 -7.06
CA LEU A 172 -7.69 15.97 -6.22
C LEU A 172 -7.13 16.44 -4.88
N ASN A 173 -7.28 15.60 -3.88
CA ASN A 173 -6.72 15.86 -2.56
C ASN A 173 -5.18 15.90 -2.62
N TYR A 174 -4.58 16.92 -2.00
CA TYR A 174 -3.13 16.98 -1.85
C TYR A 174 -2.67 15.92 -0.83
N GLY A 175 -1.70 15.10 -1.20
CA GLY A 175 -1.18 13.98 -0.41
C GLY A 175 -0.44 14.33 0.88
N LYS A 176 -0.77 15.47 1.52
CA LYS A 176 -0.29 15.89 2.84
C LYS A 176 -1.38 15.66 3.90
N THR A 177 -1.95 14.49 3.94
CA THR A 177 -2.91 14.18 4.98
C THR A 177 -2.16 13.79 6.25
N ASN A 178 -2.26 14.59 7.29
CA ASN A 178 -1.96 14.14 8.65
C ASN A 178 -3.03 13.11 9.00
N LEU A 179 -2.74 11.85 8.72
CA LEU A 179 -3.58 10.75 9.14
C LEU A 179 -3.42 10.61 10.66
N HIS A 180 -4.38 11.09 11.41
CA HIS A 180 -4.47 10.79 12.83
C HIS A 180 -4.93 9.35 12.97
N TYR A 181 -4.00 8.49 13.33
CA TYR A 181 -4.29 7.11 13.65
C TYR A 181 -4.87 7.06 15.05
N TYR A 182 -6.15 6.75 15.17
CA TYR A 182 -6.74 6.34 16.44
C TYR A 182 -6.51 4.83 16.58
N ILE A 183 -5.44 4.47 17.25
CA ILE A 183 -5.16 3.09 17.68
C ILE A 183 -5.67 2.95 19.10
#